data_a359bbb356c755f06db4b7b187028b93
#
_entry.id   a359bbb356c755f06db4b7b187028b93
#
_cell.length_a   1.000
_cell.length_b   1.000
_cell.length_c   1.000
_cell.angle_alpha   90.00
_cell.angle_beta   90.00
_cell.angle_gamma   90.00
#
_symmetry.space_group_name_H-M   'P 1'
#
loop_
_entity.id
_entity.type
_entity.pdbx_description
1 polymer ?
#
loop_
_entity_poly.entity_id
_entity_poly.type
_entity_poly.pdbx_seq_one_letter_code
_entity_poly.pdbx_strand_id
1 'polypeptide(L)'
;MILLNPVVLSVIVMTVLCLLKLNVLLALIISALVAGFAAGMPVGDIMGNLINGMGGNAETALSYVLLGTLAVAINSTGVASILSKKIASLVDGKKKILLIVIAVFSCFSQNLIPVHIAFIPILIPPLLKLMNELKLDRRAMACSLTFGLKAPYIALPVGFGLIFHGILSAEMSKNGMEIAKTDVWKSTWVLGLFMIIGLLLAIFVTYNRDREYKDLPLKGMEEVKATNMEGRHWLTLLAAIAAFVIQLVTGSLPLGAIAALAAMLVFRVIKWKDIDEYINGGVGLMGLIAFIMLVAAGYGNIIRETGAVTELVDSIHGMIGGSKALGISVMLLVGLLITMGIGTSFGTIPVVAAIYIPLCLKLGLSVEGSVIVLAAAAALGDAGSPASDSTLGPTSGLNADGQHDHIWDTCVPTFIHYNIPLLIGGFIGGMFF
;
A
#
# COMPACT_ATOMS: atom_id res chain seq x y z
N MET A 1 26.64 15.75 7.02
CA MET A 1 25.50 16.12 7.86
C MET A 1 24.22 15.38 7.42
N ILE A 2 23.82 15.35 6.14
CA ILE A 2 22.57 14.68 5.67
C ILE A 2 22.50 13.21 6.08
N LEU A 3 23.56 12.42 5.96
CA LEU A 3 23.56 10.99 6.32
C LEU A 3 23.37 10.73 7.83
N LEU A 4 23.61 11.73 8.68
CA LEU A 4 23.39 11.64 10.14
C LEU A 4 22.01 12.15 10.55
N ASN A 5 21.21 12.64 9.60
CA ASN A 5 19.83 13.04 9.89
C ASN A 5 19.02 11.81 10.34
N PRO A 6 18.24 11.91 11.44
CA PRO A 6 17.48 10.79 12.00
C PRO A 6 16.57 10.07 10.98
N VAL A 7 15.95 10.82 10.06
CA VAL A 7 15.10 10.23 9.00
C VAL A 7 15.94 9.36 8.06
N VAL A 8 17.01 9.95 7.51
CA VAL A 8 17.87 9.26 6.52
C VAL A 8 18.52 8.03 7.15
N LEU A 9 19.09 8.18 8.34
CA LEU A 9 19.78 7.11 9.04
C LEU A 9 18.83 5.95 9.34
N SER A 10 17.65 6.24 9.90
CA SER A 10 16.68 5.20 10.27
C SER A 10 16.08 4.48 9.05
N VAL A 11 15.81 5.20 7.96
CA VAL A 11 15.31 4.59 6.71
C VAL A 11 16.39 3.70 6.08
N ILE A 12 17.65 4.12 6.08
CA ILE A 12 18.76 3.27 5.62
C ILE A 12 18.85 2.01 6.49
N VAL A 13 18.83 2.15 7.81
CA VAL A 13 18.88 1.00 8.74
C VAL A 13 17.71 0.06 8.49
N MET A 14 16.48 0.57 8.38
CA MET A 14 15.28 -0.23 8.07
C MET A 14 15.48 -1.03 6.78
N THR A 15 15.89 -0.34 5.71
CA THR A 15 16.06 -0.95 4.40
C THR A 15 17.15 -2.03 4.43
N VAL A 16 18.31 -1.75 5.02
CA VAL A 16 19.41 -2.71 5.14
C VAL A 16 19.00 -3.95 5.95
N LEU A 17 18.37 -3.75 7.12
CA LEU A 17 17.91 -4.86 7.95
C LEU A 17 16.87 -5.74 7.22
N CYS A 18 15.94 -5.12 6.50
CA CYS A 18 14.95 -5.86 5.70
C CYS A 18 15.60 -6.62 4.54
N LEU A 19 16.55 -6.03 3.83
CA LEU A 19 17.31 -6.70 2.76
C LEU A 19 18.16 -7.86 3.30
N LEU A 20 18.68 -7.75 4.51
CA LEU A 20 19.36 -8.82 5.23
C LEU A 20 18.41 -9.90 5.80
N LYS A 21 17.10 -9.82 5.46
CA LYS A 21 16.06 -10.76 5.88
C LYS A 21 15.76 -10.75 7.39
N LEU A 22 16.06 -9.67 8.09
CA LEU A 22 15.53 -9.50 9.45
C LEU A 22 14.00 -9.36 9.37
N ASN A 23 13.32 -9.90 10.38
CA ASN A 23 11.86 -9.72 10.50
C ASN A 23 11.49 -8.23 10.45
N VAL A 24 10.51 -7.86 9.61
CA VAL A 24 10.11 -6.46 9.35
C VAL A 24 9.70 -5.74 10.63
N LEU A 25 9.00 -6.43 11.55
CA LEU A 25 8.60 -5.87 12.83
C LEU A 25 9.81 -5.41 13.65
N LEU A 26 10.84 -6.27 13.76
CA LEU A 26 12.07 -5.94 14.47
C LEU A 26 12.86 -4.84 13.74
N ALA A 27 12.90 -4.89 12.41
CA ALA A 27 13.56 -3.85 11.60
C ALA A 27 12.94 -2.48 11.85
N LEU A 28 11.62 -2.38 11.92
CA LEU A 28 10.89 -1.15 12.23
C LEU A 28 11.19 -0.64 13.65
N ILE A 29 11.16 -1.53 14.65
CA ILE A 29 11.44 -1.15 16.06
C ILE A 29 12.88 -0.65 16.20
N ILE A 30 13.86 -1.36 15.60
CA ILE A 30 15.26 -0.94 15.62
C ILE A 30 15.42 0.41 14.92
N SER A 31 14.78 0.61 13.79
CA SER A 31 14.83 1.87 13.04
C SER A 31 14.19 3.04 13.82
N ALA A 32 13.10 2.76 14.55
CA ALA A 32 12.48 3.71 15.45
C ALA A 32 13.45 4.14 16.58
N LEU A 33 14.13 3.18 17.20
CA LEU A 33 15.16 3.45 18.21
C LEU A 33 16.32 4.26 17.62
N VAL A 34 16.80 3.89 16.43
CA VAL A 34 17.87 4.62 15.74
C VAL A 34 17.45 6.07 15.45
N ALA A 35 16.23 6.28 14.93
CA ALA A 35 15.70 7.64 14.70
C ALA A 35 15.68 8.48 15.98
N GLY A 36 15.11 7.93 17.05
CA GLY A 36 15.01 8.62 18.34
C GLY A 36 16.38 8.91 18.97
N PHE A 37 17.30 7.95 18.98
CA PHE A 37 18.66 8.17 19.50
C PHE A 37 19.45 9.19 18.67
N ALA A 38 19.33 9.15 17.33
CA ALA A 38 19.97 10.12 16.45
C ALA A 38 19.42 11.54 16.68
N ALA A 39 18.17 11.67 17.12
CA ALA A 39 17.55 12.93 17.54
C ALA A 39 17.84 13.31 19.00
N GLY A 40 18.60 12.51 19.75
CA GLY A 40 18.91 12.77 21.17
C GLY A 40 17.76 12.49 22.14
N MET A 41 16.75 11.72 21.74
CA MET A 41 15.60 11.41 22.59
C MET A 41 15.96 10.35 23.65
N PRO A 42 15.48 10.50 24.90
CA PRO A 42 15.56 9.42 25.90
C PRO A 42 14.83 8.16 25.46
N VAL A 43 15.35 6.98 25.82
CA VAL A 43 14.76 5.70 25.39
C VAL A 43 13.30 5.53 25.84
N GLY A 44 12.95 6.06 27.01
CA GLY A 44 11.57 6.05 27.52
C GLY A 44 10.60 6.83 26.61
N ASP A 45 11.05 8.00 26.14
CA ASP A 45 10.25 8.85 25.24
C ASP A 45 10.14 8.22 23.85
N ILE A 46 11.19 7.57 23.35
CA ILE A 46 11.15 6.84 22.09
C ILE A 46 10.09 5.73 22.15
N MET A 47 10.12 4.91 23.20
CA MET A 47 9.13 3.84 23.37
C MET A 47 7.71 4.40 23.62
N GLY A 48 7.58 5.48 24.38
CA GLY A 48 6.31 6.17 24.59
C GLY A 48 5.72 6.68 23.28
N ASN A 49 6.50 7.37 22.46
CA ASN A 49 6.08 7.88 21.16
C ASN A 49 5.80 6.77 20.15
N LEU A 50 6.56 5.67 20.18
CA LEU A 50 6.28 4.48 19.37
C LEU A 50 4.88 3.93 19.70
N ILE A 51 4.61 3.68 20.99
CA ILE A 51 3.35 3.10 21.46
C ILE A 51 2.17 4.04 21.17
N ASN A 52 2.32 5.32 21.48
CA ASN A 52 1.28 6.33 21.23
C ASN A 52 0.95 6.45 19.73
N GLY A 53 1.98 6.39 18.88
CA GLY A 53 1.82 6.44 17.43
C GLY A 53 1.11 5.23 16.83
N MET A 54 1.13 4.06 17.49
CA MET A 54 0.45 2.84 17.02
C MET A 54 -1.05 3.06 16.83
N GLY A 55 -1.67 3.94 17.62
CA GLY A 55 -3.07 4.31 17.49
C GLY A 55 -3.45 4.86 16.10
N GLY A 56 -2.50 5.45 15.37
CA GLY A 56 -2.72 5.99 14.03
C GLY A 56 -3.17 4.96 12.98
N ASN A 57 -2.83 3.68 13.18
CA ASN A 57 -3.26 2.57 12.30
C ASN A 57 -4.14 1.54 13.02
N ALA A 58 -4.74 1.87 14.15
CA ALA A 58 -5.54 0.94 14.93
C ALA A 58 -6.76 0.43 14.15
N GLU A 59 -7.45 1.31 13.42
CA GLU A 59 -8.58 0.92 12.56
C GLU A 59 -8.14 -0.01 11.43
N THR A 60 -7.01 0.28 10.80
CA THR A 60 -6.43 -0.57 9.74
C THR A 60 -6.08 -1.94 10.28
N ALA A 61 -5.42 -2.03 11.43
CA ALA A 61 -5.04 -3.30 12.04
C ALA A 61 -6.27 -4.15 12.43
N LEU A 62 -7.28 -3.53 13.05
CA LEU A 62 -8.56 -4.19 13.36
C LEU A 62 -9.25 -4.69 12.09
N SER A 63 -9.25 -3.85 11.03
CA SER A 63 -9.81 -4.23 9.73
C SER A 63 -9.13 -5.46 9.15
N TYR A 64 -7.80 -5.56 9.19
CA TYR A 64 -7.06 -6.72 8.70
C TYR A 64 -7.49 -8.00 9.41
N VAL A 65 -7.59 -7.98 10.74
CA VAL A 65 -8.01 -9.16 11.52
C VAL A 65 -9.44 -9.57 11.17
N LEU A 66 -10.38 -8.63 11.14
CA LEU A 66 -11.79 -8.91 10.85
C LEU A 66 -12.00 -9.35 9.39
N LEU A 67 -11.29 -8.77 8.44
CA LEU A 67 -11.35 -9.16 7.03
C LEU A 67 -10.67 -10.50 6.80
N GLY A 68 -9.58 -10.79 7.51
CA GLY A 68 -9.00 -12.13 7.55
C GLY A 68 -10.00 -13.18 8.06
N THR A 69 -10.72 -12.87 9.14
CA THR A 69 -11.81 -13.69 9.68
C THR A 69 -12.92 -13.92 8.64
N LEU A 70 -13.35 -12.85 7.99
CA LEU A 70 -14.35 -12.92 6.91
C LEU A 70 -13.83 -13.76 5.72
N ALA A 71 -12.55 -13.62 5.35
CA ALA A 71 -11.94 -14.39 4.27
C ALA A 71 -11.94 -15.89 4.59
N VAL A 72 -11.59 -16.28 5.83
CA VAL A 72 -11.65 -17.68 6.29
C VAL A 72 -13.10 -18.18 6.28
N ALA A 73 -14.05 -17.39 6.77
CA ALA A 73 -15.48 -17.73 6.76
C ALA A 73 -16.02 -17.90 5.32
N ILE A 74 -15.67 -17.01 4.39
CA ILE A 74 -16.04 -17.13 2.97
C ILE A 74 -15.42 -18.39 2.36
N ASN A 75 -14.14 -18.65 2.63
CA ASN A 75 -13.44 -19.84 2.13
C ASN A 75 -14.11 -21.14 2.61
N SER A 76 -14.55 -21.21 3.88
CA SER A 76 -15.24 -22.38 4.45
C SER A 76 -16.55 -22.72 3.75
N THR A 77 -17.16 -21.78 3.03
CA THR A 77 -18.37 -22.03 2.23
C THR A 77 -18.07 -22.67 0.88
N GLY A 78 -16.83 -22.58 0.38
CA GLY A 78 -16.43 -23.04 -0.94
C GLY A 78 -16.66 -22.03 -2.07
N VAL A 79 -17.24 -20.85 -1.80
CA VAL A 79 -17.43 -19.79 -2.81
C VAL A 79 -16.11 -19.38 -3.47
N ALA A 80 -15.05 -19.28 -2.68
CA ALA A 80 -13.72 -18.94 -3.18
C ALA A 80 -13.23 -19.92 -4.24
N SER A 81 -13.45 -21.24 -4.06
CA SER A 81 -13.12 -22.28 -5.04
C SER A 81 -13.92 -22.15 -6.34
N ILE A 82 -15.22 -21.84 -6.25
CA ILE A 82 -16.09 -21.63 -7.43
C ILE A 82 -15.64 -20.39 -8.21
N LEU A 83 -15.39 -19.26 -7.51
CA LEU A 83 -14.93 -18.04 -8.15
C LEU A 83 -13.57 -18.21 -8.82
N SER A 84 -12.64 -18.92 -8.17
CA SER A 84 -11.33 -19.25 -8.73
C SER A 84 -11.45 -20.02 -10.04
N LYS A 85 -12.31 -21.06 -10.08
CA LYS A 85 -12.56 -21.82 -11.31
C LYS A 85 -13.17 -20.96 -12.42
N LYS A 86 -14.09 -20.06 -12.06
CA LYS A 86 -14.70 -19.14 -13.03
C LYS A 86 -13.68 -18.14 -13.58
N ILE A 87 -12.83 -17.59 -12.72
CA ILE A 87 -11.72 -16.72 -13.17
C ILE A 87 -10.75 -17.51 -14.04
N ALA A 88 -10.39 -18.73 -13.67
CA ALA A 88 -9.53 -19.61 -14.47
C ALA A 88 -10.08 -19.82 -15.88
N SER A 89 -11.39 -20.06 -16.01
CA SER A 89 -12.03 -20.22 -17.31
C SER A 89 -12.06 -18.93 -18.16
N LEU A 90 -12.15 -17.76 -17.53
CA LEU A 90 -12.10 -16.46 -18.22
C LEU A 90 -10.69 -16.11 -18.71
N VAL A 91 -9.69 -16.54 -17.98
CA VAL A 91 -8.27 -16.26 -18.28
C VAL A 91 -7.75 -17.17 -19.39
N ASP A 92 -8.41 -18.32 -19.65
CA ASP A 92 -8.07 -19.28 -20.72
C ASP A 92 -6.57 -19.67 -20.71
N GLY A 93 -6.02 -19.92 -19.51
CA GLY A 93 -4.61 -20.28 -19.33
C GLY A 93 -3.59 -19.17 -19.58
N LYS A 94 -4.02 -17.94 -19.85
CA LYS A 94 -3.13 -16.83 -20.20
C LYS A 94 -2.74 -16.01 -18.95
N LYS A 95 -1.59 -16.32 -18.34
CA LYS A 95 -1.10 -15.65 -17.12
C LYS A 95 -1.06 -14.11 -17.22
N LYS A 96 -0.74 -13.55 -18.39
CA LYS A 96 -0.70 -12.07 -18.57
C LYS A 96 -2.09 -11.44 -18.51
N ILE A 97 -3.12 -12.14 -18.98
CA ILE A 97 -4.51 -11.68 -18.88
C ILE A 97 -4.93 -11.66 -17.41
N LEU A 98 -4.59 -12.68 -16.63
CA LEU A 98 -4.87 -12.69 -15.18
C LEU A 98 -4.24 -11.47 -14.49
N LEU A 99 -2.98 -11.17 -14.78
CA LEU A 99 -2.27 -10.03 -14.18
C LEU A 99 -2.94 -8.69 -14.51
N ILE A 100 -3.34 -8.48 -15.78
CA ILE A 100 -4.04 -7.26 -16.21
C ILE A 100 -5.43 -7.18 -15.58
N VAL A 101 -6.18 -8.28 -15.57
CA VAL A 101 -7.52 -8.32 -14.95
C VAL A 101 -7.44 -7.97 -13.47
N ILE A 102 -6.47 -8.53 -12.74
CA ILE A 102 -6.28 -8.21 -11.32
C ILE A 102 -5.82 -6.76 -11.12
N ALA A 103 -4.94 -6.23 -11.99
CA ALA A 103 -4.55 -4.82 -11.93
C ALA A 103 -5.75 -3.89 -12.11
N VAL A 104 -6.60 -4.15 -13.11
CA VAL A 104 -7.82 -3.38 -13.35
C VAL A 104 -8.79 -3.53 -12.17
N PHE A 105 -9.02 -4.75 -11.68
CA PHE A 105 -9.88 -4.99 -10.52
C PHE A 105 -9.39 -4.24 -9.28
N SER A 106 -8.07 -4.23 -9.04
CA SER A 106 -7.45 -3.48 -7.94
C SER A 106 -7.67 -1.96 -8.07
N CYS A 107 -7.67 -1.41 -9.30
CA CYS A 107 -7.98 0.00 -9.54
C CYS A 107 -9.41 0.35 -9.10
N PHE A 108 -10.38 -0.52 -9.37
CA PHE A 108 -11.76 -0.32 -8.95
C PHE A 108 -11.91 -0.43 -7.43
N SER A 109 -11.21 -1.36 -6.82
CA SER A 109 -11.29 -1.62 -5.37
C SER A 109 -10.90 -0.43 -4.49
N GLN A 110 -10.00 0.42 -4.93
CA GLN A 110 -9.57 1.57 -4.13
C GLN A 110 -10.28 2.88 -4.49
N ASN A 111 -10.75 3.02 -5.72
CA ASN A 111 -11.19 4.31 -6.23
C ASN A 111 -12.69 4.43 -6.42
N LEU A 112 -13.37 3.40 -6.89
CA LEU A 112 -14.84 3.38 -7.00
C LEU A 112 -15.49 2.90 -5.72
N ILE A 113 -14.79 2.04 -5.03
CA ILE A 113 -15.29 1.32 -3.90
C ILE A 113 -14.18 1.38 -2.85
N PRO A 114 -14.23 2.28 -1.84
CA PRO A 114 -13.15 2.45 -0.87
C PRO A 114 -13.02 1.24 0.07
N VAL A 115 -12.83 0.04 -0.50
CA VAL A 115 -12.56 -1.21 0.23
C VAL A 115 -11.08 -1.34 0.54
N HIS A 116 -10.29 -0.37 0.04
CA HIS A 116 -8.86 -0.34 0.19
C HIS A 116 -8.25 -1.75 -0.04
N ILE A 117 -7.48 -2.26 0.88
CA ILE A 117 -6.74 -3.53 0.76
C ILE A 117 -7.63 -4.76 1.04
N ALA A 118 -8.87 -4.55 1.49
CA ALA A 118 -9.76 -5.59 2.00
C ALA A 118 -10.06 -6.75 1.03
N PHE A 119 -10.05 -6.50 -0.28
CA PHE A 119 -10.31 -7.54 -1.28
C PHE A 119 -9.17 -8.55 -1.40
N ILE A 120 -7.93 -8.15 -1.09
CA ILE A 120 -6.73 -8.97 -1.31
C ILE A 120 -6.78 -10.28 -0.51
N PRO A 121 -6.99 -10.27 0.84
CA PRO A 121 -7.06 -11.50 1.61
C PRO A 121 -8.27 -12.39 1.25
N ILE A 122 -9.29 -11.83 0.61
CA ILE A 122 -10.47 -12.59 0.17
C ILE A 122 -10.24 -13.20 -1.21
N LEU A 123 -9.70 -12.43 -2.15
CA LEU A 123 -9.63 -12.83 -3.56
C LEU A 123 -8.32 -13.56 -3.91
N ILE A 124 -7.19 -13.15 -3.35
CA ILE A 124 -5.88 -13.62 -3.81
C ILE A 124 -5.54 -15.03 -3.31
N PRO A 125 -5.74 -15.41 -2.02
CA PRO A 125 -5.40 -16.75 -1.57
C PRO A 125 -6.05 -17.88 -2.39
N PRO A 126 -7.36 -17.83 -2.74
CA PRO A 126 -7.98 -18.83 -3.60
C PRO A 126 -7.39 -18.91 -5.02
N LEU A 127 -6.78 -17.83 -5.51
CA LEU A 127 -6.15 -17.79 -6.83
C LEU A 127 -4.72 -18.35 -6.82
N LEU A 128 -4.10 -18.61 -5.65
CA LEU A 128 -2.73 -19.10 -5.58
C LEU A 128 -2.54 -20.43 -6.32
N LYS A 129 -3.51 -21.33 -6.21
CA LYS A 129 -3.47 -22.59 -6.95
C LYS A 129 -3.47 -22.39 -8.46
N LEU A 130 -4.34 -21.50 -8.96
CA LEU A 130 -4.35 -21.13 -10.38
C LEU A 130 -3.02 -20.50 -10.80
N MET A 131 -2.44 -19.64 -9.97
CA MET A 131 -1.13 -19.03 -10.25
C MET A 131 -0.03 -20.10 -10.33
N ASN A 132 -0.08 -21.13 -9.45
CA ASN A 132 0.86 -22.24 -9.47
C ASN A 132 0.71 -23.06 -10.77
N GLU A 133 -0.53 -23.42 -11.15
CA GLU A 133 -0.83 -24.14 -12.40
C GLU A 133 -0.35 -23.37 -13.64
N LEU A 134 -0.48 -22.04 -13.63
CA LEU A 134 0.00 -21.14 -14.69
C LEU A 134 1.51 -20.86 -14.61
N LYS A 135 2.23 -21.39 -13.61
CA LYS A 135 3.63 -21.05 -13.29
C LYS A 135 3.86 -19.54 -13.28
N LEU A 136 2.88 -18.79 -12.75
CA LEU A 136 2.90 -17.34 -12.73
C LEU A 136 3.88 -16.84 -11.65
N ASP A 137 4.80 -15.96 -12.03
CA ASP A 137 5.67 -15.30 -11.06
C ASP A 137 4.85 -14.33 -10.20
N ARG A 138 4.69 -14.64 -8.90
CA ARG A 138 3.89 -13.84 -7.96
C ARG A 138 4.41 -12.43 -7.76
N ARG A 139 5.66 -12.12 -8.16
CA ARG A 139 6.20 -10.75 -8.17
C ARG A 139 5.46 -9.87 -9.17
N ALA A 140 5.10 -10.40 -10.35
CA ALA A 140 4.25 -9.71 -11.30
C ALA A 140 2.85 -9.43 -10.73
N MET A 141 2.29 -10.38 -9.96
CA MET A 141 1.00 -10.21 -9.30
C MET A 141 1.09 -9.15 -8.20
N ALA A 142 2.18 -9.12 -7.42
CA ALA A 142 2.43 -8.07 -6.43
C ALA A 142 2.48 -6.68 -7.10
N CYS A 143 3.18 -6.56 -8.23
CA CYS A 143 3.17 -5.31 -9.01
C CYS A 143 1.75 -4.96 -9.51
N SER A 144 0.98 -5.93 -10.02
CA SER A 144 -0.39 -5.68 -10.49
C SER A 144 -1.31 -5.18 -9.38
N LEU A 145 -1.23 -5.75 -8.19
CA LEU A 145 -1.99 -5.33 -7.02
C LEU A 145 -1.57 -3.92 -6.57
N THR A 146 -0.28 -3.69 -6.38
CA THR A 146 0.26 -2.39 -5.95
C THR A 146 -0.04 -1.28 -6.96
N PHE A 147 -0.02 -1.58 -8.27
CA PHE A 147 -0.46 -0.64 -9.30
C PHE A 147 -1.87 -0.13 -9.03
N GLY A 148 -2.81 -1.05 -8.85
CA GLY A 148 -4.20 -0.69 -8.60
C GLY A 148 -4.41 0.08 -7.30
N LEU A 149 -3.60 -0.22 -6.27
CA LEU A 149 -3.64 0.49 -5.00
C LEU A 149 -3.05 1.91 -5.07
N LYS A 150 -2.18 2.21 -6.04
CA LYS A 150 -1.41 3.47 -6.06
C LYS A 150 -1.72 4.37 -7.27
N ALA A 151 -1.60 3.85 -8.49
CA ALA A 151 -1.68 4.66 -9.69
C ALA A 151 -2.99 5.46 -9.82
N PRO A 152 -4.17 4.89 -9.54
CA PRO A 152 -5.42 5.61 -9.75
C PRO A 152 -5.59 6.82 -8.83
N TYR A 153 -5.26 6.73 -7.53
CA TYR A 153 -5.47 7.87 -6.65
C TYR A 153 -4.46 9.01 -6.91
N ILE A 154 -3.28 8.68 -7.41
CA ILE A 154 -2.29 9.69 -7.80
C ILE A 154 -2.79 10.44 -9.03
N ALA A 155 -3.31 9.69 -10.03
CA ALA A 155 -3.60 10.22 -11.36
C ALA A 155 -5.02 10.77 -11.53
N LEU A 156 -6.02 10.22 -10.82
CA LEU A 156 -7.44 10.48 -11.07
C LEU A 156 -8.15 11.04 -9.85
N PRO A 157 -9.05 12.05 -10.01
CA PRO A 157 -9.80 12.65 -8.91
C PRO A 157 -11.05 11.82 -8.56
N VAL A 158 -10.90 10.52 -8.28
CA VAL A 158 -11.99 9.60 -7.96
C VAL A 158 -11.65 8.81 -6.71
N GLY A 159 -12.61 8.63 -5.79
CA GLY A 159 -12.42 7.88 -4.56
C GLY A 159 -11.29 8.46 -3.70
N PHE A 160 -10.29 7.67 -3.37
CA PHE A 160 -9.11 8.14 -2.63
C PHE A 160 -8.33 9.25 -3.37
N GLY A 161 -8.43 9.31 -4.70
CA GLY A 161 -7.86 10.41 -5.48
C GLY A 161 -8.48 11.77 -5.15
N LEU A 162 -9.77 11.82 -4.81
CA LEU A 162 -10.38 13.07 -4.34
C LEU A 162 -9.77 13.55 -3.02
N ILE A 163 -9.36 12.63 -2.15
CA ILE A 163 -8.69 12.95 -0.88
C ILE A 163 -7.27 13.42 -1.17
N PHE A 164 -6.51 12.65 -1.95
CA PHE A 164 -5.12 12.96 -2.31
C PHE A 164 -5.01 14.31 -3.00
N HIS A 165 -5.82 14.56 -4.03
CA HIS A 165 -5.84 15.84 -4.75
C HIS A 165 -6.33 17.00 -3.88
N GLY A 166 -7.27 16.70 -2.95
CA GLY A 166 -7.74 17.68 -1.98
C GLY A 166 -6.64 18.13 -1.01
N ILE A 167 -5.84 17.20 -0.50
CA ILE A 167 -4.70 17.52 0.37
C ILE A 167 -3.64 18.29 -0.40
N LEU A 168 -3.29 17.86 -1.63
CA LEU A 168 -2.35 18.60 -2.49
C LEU A 168 -2.80 20.04 -2.70
N SER A 169 -4.05 20.24 -3.16
CA SER A 169 -4.62 21.58 -3.38
C SER A 169 -4.60 22.44 -2.12
N ALA A 170 -5.02 21.88 -0.98
CA ALA A 170 -5.07 22.60 0.29
C ALA A 170 -3.68 23.01 0.78
N GLU A 171 -2.72 22.09 0.74
CA GLU A 171 -1.35 22.37 1.19
C GLU A 171 -0.60 23.31 0.25
N MET A 172 -0.82 23.23 -1.06
CA MET A 172 -0.28 24.19 -2.02
C MET A 172 -0.82 25.59 -1.76
N SER A 173 -2.13 25.74 -1.58
CA SER A 173 -2.76 27.04 -1.28
C SER A 173 -2.25 27.66 0.03
N LYS A 174 -2.10 26.85 1.09
CA LYS A 174 -1.53 27.31 2.36
C LYS A 174 -0.10 27.87 2.23
N ASN A 175 0.66 27.35 1.27
CA ASN A 175 2.05 27.70 1.07
C ASN A 175 2.27 28.70 -0.10
N GLY A 176 1.21 29.35 -0.57
CA GLY A 176 1.27 30.47 -1.50
C GLY A 176 1.21 30.10 -2.99
N MET A 177 0.75 28.89 -3.33
CA MET A 177 0.55 28.46 -4.72
C MET A 177 -0.86 27.86 -4.88
N GLU A 178 -1.76 28.61 -5.50
CA GLU A 178 -3.16 28.20 -5.63
C GLU A 178 -3.39 27.26 -6.80
N ILE A 179 -4.12 26.17 -6.56
CA ILE A 179 -4.65 25.28 -7.58
C ILE A 179 -6.00 24.73 -7.11
N ALA A 180 -6.98 24.68 -8.01
CA ALA A 180 -8.27 24.05 -7.70
C ALA A 180 -8.10 22.52 -7.59
N LYS A 181 -8.76 21.91 -6.60
CA LYS A 181 -8.76 20.45 -6.43
C LYS A 181 -9.13 19.69 -7.71
N THR A 182 -10.04 20.28 -8.51
CA THR A 182 -10.50 19.74 -9.81
C THR A 182 -9.45 19.79 -10.90
N ASP A 183 -8.37 20.54 -10.73
CA ASP A 183 -7.34 20.77 -11.74
C ASP A 183 -6.05 19.99 -11.47
N VAL A 184 -5.85 19.49 -10.24
CA VAL A 184 -4.67 18.71 -9.85
C VAL A 184 -4.42 17.52 -10.79
N TRP A 185 -5.47 16.79 -11.18
CA TRP A 185 -5.36 15.63 -12.06
C TRP A 185 -4.80 15.96 -13.46
N LYS A 186 -5.01 17.19 -13.93
CA LYS A 186 -4.49 17.68 -15.23
C LYS A 186 -2.96 17.65 -15.28
N SER A 187 -2.31 17.63 -14.13
CA SER A 187 -0.85 17.52 -13.99
C SER A 187 -0.44 16.10 -13.57
N THR A 188 -1.13 15.51 -12.60
CA THR A 188 -0.71 14.22 -12.00
C THR A 188 -0.95 12.99 -12.88
N TRP A 189 -1.76 13.08 -13.96
CA TRP A 189 -1.94 11.96 -14.90
C TRP A 189 -0.62 11.44 -15.49
N VAL A 190 0.39 12.32 -15.62
CA VAL A 190 1.73 11.95 -16.09
C VAL A 190 2.36 10.91 -15.18
N LEU A 191 2.21 11.06 -13.85
CA LEU A 191 2.71 10.08 -12.88
C LEU A 191 2.02 8.73 -13.05
N GLY A 192 0.69 8.73 -13.29
CA GLY A 192 -0.07 7.53 -13.61
C GLY A 192 0.44 6.83 -14.88
N LEU A 193 0.76 7.61 -15.93
CA LEU A 193 1.33 7.06 -17.16
C LEU A 193 2.68 6.37 -16.91
N PHE A 194 3.57 6.97 -16.12
CA PHE A 194 4.84 6.33 -15.76
C PHE A 194 4.65 5.06 -14.92
N MET A 195 3.64 5.02 -14.04
CA MET A 195 3.29 3.80 -13.32
C MET A 195 2.72 2.72 -14.24
N ILE A 196 1.93 3.06 -15.28
CA ILE A 196 1.49 2.11 -16.31
C ILE A 196 2.70 1.51 -17.04
N ILE A 197 3.67 2.34 -17.41
CA ILE A 197 4.92 1.84 -18.03
C ILE A 197 5.62 0.85 -17.08
N GLY A 198 5.73 1.18 -15.81
CA GLY A 198 6.30 0.28 -14.79
C GLY A 198 5.55 -1.06 -14.68
N LEU A 199 4.21 -1.02 -14.67
CA LEU A 199 3.38 -2.23 -14.68
C LEU A 199 3.63 -3.08 -15.93
N LEU A 200 3.63 -2.46 -17.11
CA LEU A 200 3.86 -3.18 -18.36
C LEU A 200 5.27 -3.81 -18.40
N LEU A 201 6.28 -3.10 -17.92
CA LEU A 201 7.63 -3.66 -17.78
C LEU A 201 7.66 -4.84 -16.81
N ALA A 202 6.97 -4.77 -15.66
CA ALA A 202 6.87 -5.87 -14.72
C ALA A 202 6.25 -7.13 -15.35
N ILE A 203 5.10 -6.97 -16.04
CA ILE A 203 4.32 -8.07 -16.60
C ILE A 203 4.97 -8.68 -17.85
N PHE A 204 5.46 -7.84 -18.77
CA PHE A 204 5.86 -8.30 -20.10
C PHE A 204 7.36 -8.53 -20.24
N VAL A 205 8.19 -7.91 -19.38
CA VAL A 205 9.64 -7.96 -19.48
C VAL A 205 10.25 -8.65 -18.26
N THR A 206 10.13 -8.07 -17.07
CA THR A 206 10.91 -8.49 -15.91
C THR A 206 10.45 -9.83 -15.34
N TYR A 207 9.14 -10.02 -15.11
CA TYR A 207 8.56 -11.21 -14.46
C TYR A 207 7.74 -12.07 -15.43
N ASN A 208 8.12 -12.07 -16.70
CA ASN A 208 7.44 -12.85 -17.74
C ASN A 208 7.80 -14.35 -17.73
N ARG A 209 8.91 -14.72 -17.09
CA ARG A 209 9.39 -16.11 -17.01
C ARG A 209 8.50 -16.93 -16.08
N ASP A 210 8.48 -18.25 -16.33
CA ASP A 210 7.81 -19.20 -15.45
C ASP A 210 8.54 -19.30 -14.11
N ARG A 211 7.78 -19.34 -13.03
CA ARG A 211 8.28 -19.61 -11.67
C ARG A 211 7.39 -20.68 -11.03
N GLU A 212 8.04 -21.73 -10.54
CA GLU A 212 7.34 -22.87 -9.93
C GLU A 212 7.14 -22.66 -8.44
N TYR A 213 5.98 -23.04 -7.94
CA TYR A 213 5.58 -23.04 -6.54
C TYR A 213 4.98 -24.40 -6.20
N LYS A 214 5.09 -24.80 -4.95
CA LYS A 214 4.46 -26.03 -4.43
C LYS A 214 3.01 -25.77 -4.10
N ASP A 215 2.16 -26.77 -4.27
CA ASP A 215 0.78 -26.71 -3.76
C ASP A 215 0.80 -26.98 -2.26
N LEU A 216 0.84 -25.91 -1.48
CA LEU A 216 0.83 -25.94 -0.02
C LEU A 216 -0.55 -25.49 0.52
N PRO A 217 -0.98 -25.99 1.68
CA PRO A 217 -2.21 -25.53 2.30
C PRO A 217 -2.11 -24.04 2.68
N LEU A 218 -3.24 -23.36 2.58
CA LEU A 218 -3.35 -21.95 2.98
C LEU A 218 -3.33 -21.85 4.50
N LYS A 219 -2.59 -20.91 5.05
CA LYS A 219 -2.52 -20.66 6.50
C LYS A 219 -3.90 -20.28 7.03
N GLY A 220 -4.38 -21.02 8.04
CA GLY A 220 -5.67 -20.75 8.66
C GLY A 220 -6.90 -21.02 7.78
N MET A 221 -6.76 -21.72 6.65
CA MET A 221 -7.84 -22.08 5.74
C MET A 221 -7.81 -23.55 5.39
N GLU A 222 -8.94 -24.24 5.46
CA GLU A 222 -9.11 -25.58 4.91
C GLU A 222 -9.50 -25.53 3.44
N GLU A 223 -9.02 -26.50 2.65
CA GLU A 223 -9.40 -26.61 1.24
C GLU A 223 -10.83 -27.16 1.10
N VAL A 224 -11.78 -26.28 0.79
CA VAL A 224 -13.17 -26.68 0.53
C VAL A 224 -13.41 -26.74 -0.97
N LYS A 225 -13.66 -27.96 -1.47
CA LYS A 225 -13.97 -28.19 -2.89
C LYS A 225 -15.48 -28.04 -3.13
N ALA A 226 -15.89 -26.92 -3.68
CA ALA A 226 -17.24 -26.75 -4.20
C ALA A 226 -17.20 -26.70 -5.74
N THR A 227 -18.20 -27.29 -6.39
CA THR A 227 -18.27 -27.36 -7.85
C THR A 227 -19.38 -26.51 -8.44
N ASN A 228 -20.48 -26.35 -7.74
CA ASN A 228 -21.67 -25.65 -8.20
C ASN A 228 -22.12 -24.57 -7.22
N MET A 229 -22.73 -23.52 -7.74
CA MET A 229 -23.33 -22.46 -6.92
C MET A 229 -24.65 -22.95 -6.31
N GLU A 230 -24.75 -22.91 -5.00
CA GLU A 230 -25.93 -23.21 -4.20
C GLU A 230 -26.44 -21.97 -3.46
N GLY A 231 -27.61 -22.05 -2.84
CA GLY A 231 -28.19 -20.93 -2.07
C GLY A 231 -27.25 -20.38 -0.97
N ARG A 232 -26.51 -21.25 -0.31
CA ARG A 232 -25.50 -20.88 0.70
C ARG A 232 -24.40 -19.98 0.10
N HIS A 233 -23.96 -20.30 -1.10
CA HIS A 233 -22.92 -19.52 -1.79
C HIS A 233 -23.41 -18.11 -2.18
N TRP A 234 -24.68 -18.01 -2.63
CA TRP A 234 -25.29 -16.71 -2.93
C TRP A 234 -25.45 -15.84 -1.66
N LEU A 235 -25.85 -16.45 -0.54
CA LEU A 235 -25.93 -15.75 0.75
C LEU A 235 -24.55 -15.27 1.21
N THR A 236 -23.49 -16.05 0.98
CA THR A 236 -22.11 -15.64 1.27
C THR A 236 -21.70 -14.41 0.43
N LEU A 237 -22.02 -14.41 -0.88
CA LEU A 237 -21.74 -13.26 -1.74
C LEU A 237 -22.56 -12.04 -1.34
N LEU A 238 -23.83 -12.21 -0.96
CA LEU A 238 -24.65 -11.13 -0.44
C LEU A 238 -24.08 -10.56 0.86
N ALA A 239 -23.56 -11.39 1.76
CA ALA A 239 -22.89 -10.93 2.97
C ALA A 239 -21.60 -10.15 2.65
N ALA A 240 -20.81 -10.60 1.66
CA ALA A 240 -19.64 -9.87 1.19
C ALA A 240 -20.03 -8.51 0.57
N ILE A 241 -21.12 -8.45 -0.20
CA ILE A 241 -21.67 -7.20 -0.75
C ILE A 241 -22.16 -6.30 0.38
N ALA A 242 -22.82 -6.85 1.41
CA ALA A 242 -23.27 -6.09 2.57
C ALA A 242 -22.11 -5.45 3.34
N ALA A 243 -20.99 -6.19 3.53
CA ALA A 243 -19.76 -5.63 4.11
C ALA A 243 -19.35 -4.36 3.38
N PHE A 244 -19.35 -4.46 2.10
CA PHE A 244 -19.00 -3.43 1.17
C PHE A 244 -19.93 -2.20 1.25
N VAL A 245 -21.24 -2.42 1.17
CA VAL A 245 -22.23 -1.35 1.25
C VAL A 245 -22.16 -0.63 2.60
N ILE A 246 -22.02 -1.38 3.70
CA ILE A 246 -21.90 -0.80 5.04
C ILE A 246 -20.64 0.02 5.18
N GLN A 247 -19.50 -0.47 4.65
CA GLN A 247 -18.28 0.32 4.62
C GLN A 247 -18.46 1.62 3.83
N LEU A 248 -19.10 1.58 2.67
CA LEU A 248 -19.36 2.78 1.86
C LEU A 248 -20.22 3.83 2.61
N VAL A 249 -21.25 3.37 3.32
CA VAL A 249 -22.17 4.25 4.03
C VAL A 249 -21.57 4.80 5.31
N THR A 250 -20.78 3.99 6.03
CA THR A 250 -20.24 4.36 7.35
C THR A 250 -18.81 4.88 7.31
N GLY A 251 -18.08 4.65 6.21
CA GLY A 251 -16.65 4.93 6.12
C GLY A 251 -15.77 3.98 6.94
N SER A 252 -16.36 2.95 7.60
CA SER A 252 -15.65 2.06 8.53
C SER A 252 -15.51 0.65 7.96
N LEU A 253 -14.27 0.24 7.70
CA LEU A 253 -13.89 -1.13 7.29
C LEU A 253 -14.25 -2.18 8.35
N PRO A 254 -13.93 -1.96 9.65
CA PRO A 254 -14.28 -2.93 10.69
C PRO A 254 -15.79 -3.18 10.75
N LEU A 255 -16.61 -2.14 10.68
CA LEU A 255 -18.07 -2.28 10.70
C LEU A 255 -18.59 -3.08 9.50
N GLY A 256 -18.03 -2.87 8.32
CA GLY A 256 -18.35 -3.66 7.13
C GLY A 256 -18.07 -5.15 7.35
N ALA A 257 -16.89 -5.49 7.85
CA ALA A 257 -16.52 -6.88 8.12
C ALA A 257 -17.41 -7.54 9.19
N ILE A 258 -17.67 -6.83 10.30
CA ILE A 258 -18.57 -7.29 11.37
C ILE A 258 -19.98 -7.54 10.83
N ALA A 259 -20.51 -6.64 10.02
CA ALA A 259 -21.83 -6.77 9.44
C ALA A 259 -21.95 -7.97 8.50
N ALA A 260 -20.91 -8.25 7.71
CA ALA A 260 -20.88 -9.45 6.88
C ALA A 260 -20.85 -10.74 7.70
N LEU A 261 -19.99 -10.79 8.73
CA LEU A 261 -19.93 -11.96 9.64
C LEU A 261 -21.28 -12.15 10.36
N ALA A 262 -21.91 -11.07 10.84
CA ALA A 262 -23.24 -11.10 11.43
C ALA A 262 -24.29 -11.61 10.44
N ALA A 263 -24.29 -11.13 9.20
CA ALA A 263 -25.18 -11.61 8.16
C ALA A 263 -24.98 -13.10 7.89
N MET A 264 -23.73 -13.58 7.79
CA MET A 264 -23.43 -15.00 7.59
C MET A 264 -23.94 -15.86 8.78
N LEU A 265 -23.90 -15.35 10.00
CA LEU A 265 -24.44 -16.03 11.17
C LEU A 265 -25.99 -16.05 11.14
N VAL A 266 -26.63 -14.92 10.90
CA VAL A 266 -28.09 -14.79 10.85
C VAL A 266 -28.70 -15.67 9.75
N PHE A 267 -28.07 -15.69 8.57
CA PHE A 267 -28.48 -16.57 7.48
C PHE A 267 -28.02 -18.01 7.62
N ARG A 268 -27.38 -18.36 8.74
CA ARG A 268 -26.86 -19.70 9.04
C ARG A 268 -25.89 -20.23 7.98
N VAL A 269 -25.19 -19.34 7.29
CA VAL A 269 -24.10 -19.69 6.37
C VAL A 269 -22.92 -20.26 7.15
N ILE A 270 -22.63 -19.66 8.30
CA ILE A 270 -21.67 -20.17 9.29
C ILE A 270 -22.40 -20.44 10.62
N LYS A 271 -21.82 -21.30 11.46
CA LYS A 271 -22.41 -21.65 12.74
C LYS A 271 -21.74 -20.85 13.86
N TRP A 272 -22.55 -20.45 14.85
CA TRP A 272 -22.06 -19.70 16.02
C TRP A 272 -20.90 -20.40 16.74
N LYS A 273 -20.99 -21.70 16.89
CA LYS A 273 -19.96 -22.52 17.58
C LYS A 273 -18.59 -22.54 16.85
N ASP A 274 -18.56 -22.23 15.57
CA ASP A 274 -17.37 -22.29 14.74
C ASP A 274 -16.69 -20.89 14.62
N ILE A 275 -17.24 -19.85 15.29
CA ILE A 275 -16.79 -18.46 15.15
C ILE A 275 -15.34 -18.28 15.63
N ASP A 276 -14.97 -18.96 16.71
CA ASP A 276 -13.62 -18.91 17.26
C ASP A 276 -12.59 -19.48 16.28
N GLU A 277 -12.96 -20.51 15.52
CA GLU A 277 -12.11 -21.09 14.49
C GLU A 277 -11.87 -20.09 13.35
N TYR A 278 -12.91 -19.36 12.91
CA TYR A 278 -12.78 -18.33 11.88
C TYR A 278 -11.94 -17.14 12.36
N ILE A 279 -12.11 -16.70 13.61
CA ILE A 279 -11.30 -15.63 14.22
C ILE A 279 -9.85 -16.07 14.31
N ASN A 280 -9.57 -17.26 14.83
CA ASN A 280 -8.21 -17.79 14.94
C ASN A 280 -7.55 -17.94 13.56
N GLY A 281 -8.30 -18.41 12.55
CA GLY A 281 -7.84 -18.46 11.16
C GLY A 281 -7.54 -17.07 10.61
N GLY A 282 -8.41 -16.10 10.88
CA GLY A 282 -8.22 -14.70 10.48
C GLY A 282 -6.98 -14.05 11.11
N VAL A 283 -6.78 -14.28 12.42
CA VAL A 283 -5.56 -13.85 13.13
C VAL A 283 -4.33 -14.55 12.58
N GLY A 284 -4.41 -15.85 12.31
CA GLY A 284 -3.32 -16.62 11.70
C GLY A 284 -2.92 -16.09 10.32
N LEU A 285 -3.90 -15.64 9.53
CA LEU A 285 -3.69 -15.09 8.19
C LEU A 285 -3.15 -13.66 8.23
N MET A 286 -3.73 -12.79 9.05
CA MET A 286 -3.53 -11.34 8.98
C MET A 286 -2.90 -10.71 10.23
N GLY A 287 -2.82 -11.43 11.35
CA GLY A 287 -2.43 -10.84 12.63
C GLY A 287 -1.03 -10.25 12.65
N LEU A 288 -0.05 -10.93 12.04
CA LEU A 288 1.31 -10.39 11.95
C LEU A 288 1.34 -9.08 11.14
N ILE A 289 0.61 -9.03 10.04
CA ILE A 289 0.56 -7.85 9.16
C ILE A 289 -0.15 -6.69 9.87
N ALA A 290 -1.26 -6.98 10.56
CA ALA A 290 -1.97 -6.01 11.39
C ALA A 290 -1.03 -5.40 12.45
N PHE A 291 -0.20 -6.21 13.10
CA PHE A 291 0.75 -5.74 14.09
C PHE A 291 1.90 -4.93 13.47
N ILE A 292 2.42 -5.34 12.31
CA ILE A 292 3.41 -4.55 11.55
C ILE A 292 2.84 -3.17 11.21
N MET A 293 1.57 -3.08 10.80
CA MET A 293 0.92 -1.79 10.50
C MET A 293 0.83 -0.86 11.71
N LEU A 294 0.57 -1.42 12.91
CA LEU A 294 0.61 -0.64 14.15
C LEU A 294 2.02 -0.09 14.42
N VAL A 295 3.03 -0.94 14.36
CA VAL A 295 4.42 -0.53 14.63
C VAL A 295 4.93 0.45 13.57
N ALA A 296 4.52 0.28 12.30
CA ALA A 296 4.84 1.23 11.24
C ALA A 296 4.29 2.63 11.51
N ALA A 297 3.05 2.73 12.02
CA ALA A 297 2.48 4.02 12.43
C ALA A 297 3.26 4.64 13.61
N GLY A 298 3.67 3.80 14.57
CA GLY A 298 4.54 4.23 15.68
C GLY A 298 5.90 4.74 15.20
N TYR A 299 6.54 4.05 14.26
CA TYR A 299 7.78 4.50 13.63
C TYR A 299 7.58 5.83 12.90
N GLY A 300 6.53 5.96 12.09
CA GLY A 300 6.20 7.23 11.43
C GLY A 300 5.93 8.37 12.42
N ASN A 301 5.36 8.08 13.59
CA ASN A 301 5.18 9.07 14.66
C ASN A 301 6.52 9.55 15.22
N ILE A 302 7.47 8.65 15.49
CA ILE A 302 8.82 9.03 15.94
C ILE A 302 9.49 9.92 14.88
N ILE A 303 9.43 9.56 13.60
CA ILE A 303 9.99 10.38 12.52
C ILE A 303 9.45 11.82 12.57
N ARG A 304 8.15 12.01 12.83
CA ARG A 304 7.55 13.36 12.98
C ARG A 304 8.03 14.07 14.23
N GLU A 305 8.04 13.38 15.37
CA GLU A 305 8.41 13.95 16.67
C GLU A 305 9.90 14.36 16.76
N THR A 306 10.78 13.74 15.96
CA THR A 306 12.20 14.13 15.90
C THR A 306 12.41 15.53 15.34
N GLY A 307 11.45 16.11 14.60
CA GLY A 307 11.64 17.37 13.86
C GLY A 307 12.66 17.28 12.71
N ALA A 308 13.30 16.12 12.53
CA ALA A 308 14.42 15.91 11.62
C ALA A 308 14.04 16.03 10.14
N VAL A 309 12.74 15.92 9.81
CA VAL A 309 12.23 16.16 8.46
C VAL A 309 12.47 17.61 8.04
N THR A 310 12.13 18.57 8.92
CA THR A 310 12.35 19.99 8.69
C THR A 310 13.82 20.30 8.50
N GLU A 311 14.69 19.79 9.41
CA GLU A 311 16.14 19.97 9.30
C GLU A 311 16.73 19.39 8.01
N LEU A 312 16.22 18.22 7.58
CA LEU A 312 16.64 17.58 6.34
C LEU A 312 16.35 18.47 5.13
N VAL A 313 15.15 19.03 5.07
CA VAL A 313 14.74 19.86 3.93
C VAL A 313 15.44 21.24 3.95
N ASP A 314 15.63 21.84 5.11
CA ASP A 314 16.41 23.09 5.25
C ASP A 314 17.87 22.93 4.82
N SER A 315 18.48 21.77 5.16
CA SER A 315 19.86 21.44 4.75
C SER A 315 20.02 21.38 3.22
N ILE A 316 18.98 21.00 2.50
CA ILE A 316 18.95 20.88 1.06
C ILE A 316 18.84 22.23 0.38
N HIS A 317 18.12 23.18 0.98
CA HIS A 317 17.95 24.53 0.42
C HIS A 317 19.29 25.20 0.12
N GLY A 318 20.29 25.03 0.99
CA GLY A 318 21.65 25.56 0.77
C GLY A 318 22.44 24.89 -0.36
N MET A 319 22.06 23.69 -0.80
CA MET A 319 22.80 22.89 -1.80
C MET A 319 22.34 23.10 -3.24
N ILE A 320 21.10 23.58 -3.45
CA ILE A 320 20.44 23.59 -4.76
C ILE A 320 20.99 24.68 -5.72
N GLY A 321 21.62 25.75 -5.21
CA GLY A 321 22.34 26.73 -6.01
C GLY A 321 21.54 27.38 -7.18
N GLY A 322 20.20 27.39 -7.12
CA GLY A 322 19.32 27.96 -8.15
C GLY A 322 19.08 27.08 -9.39
N SER A 323 19.64 25.87 -9.46
CA SER A 323 19.39 24.93 -10.56
C SER A 323 18.04 24.23 -10.42
N LYS A 324 17.10 24.49 -11.35
CA LYS A 324 15.78 23.85 -11.41
C LYS A 324 15.88 22.32 -11.43
N ALA A 325 16.73 21.77 -12.29
CA ALA A 325 16.92 20.33 -12.44
C ALA A 325 17.47 19.67 -11.14
N LEU A 326 18.48 20.30 -10.51
CA LEU A 326 19.03 19.83 -9.26
C LEU A 326 17.99 19.90 -8.14
N GLY A 327 17.24 21.01 -8.06
CA GLY A 327 16.19 21.20 -7.06
C GLY A 327 15.11 20.14 -7.14
N ILE A 328 14.58 19.87 -8.34
CA ILE A 328 13.59 18.82 -8.55
C ILE A 328 14.15 17.45 -8.16
N SER A 329 15.35 17.09 -8.62
CA SER A 329 15.98 15.82 -8.31
C SER A 329 16.12 15.59 -6.80
N VAL A 330 16.58 16.60 -6.10
CA VAL A 330 16.77 16.53 -4.63
C VAL A 330 15.43 16.45 -3.91
N MET A 331 14.41 17.23 -4.30
CA MET A 331 13.07 17.14 -3.72
C MET A 331 12.47 15.75 -3.89
N LEU A 332 12.62 15.14 -5.07
CA LEU A 332 12.12 13.77 -5.32
C LEU A 332 12.86 12.72 -4.49
N LEU A 333 14.19 12.78 -4.40
CA LEU A 333 14.99 11.82 -3.62
C LEU A 333 14.72 11.95 -2.12
N VAL A 334 14.55 13.16 -1.63
CA VAL A 334 14.24 13.40 -0.21
C VAL A 334 12.79 13.02 0.09
N GLY A 335 11.86 13.32 -0.81
CA GLY A 335 10.49 12.84 -0.71
C GLY A 335 10.43 11.31 -0.61
N LEU A 336 11.22 10.61 -1.44
CA LEU A 336 11.37 9.14 -1.37
C LEU A 336 11.75 8.68 0.05
N LEU A 337 12.79 9.27 0.63
CA LEU A 337 13.27 8.90 1.97
C LEU A 337 12.22 9.22 3.05
N ILE A 338 11.61 10.40 2.99
CA ILE A 338 10.59 10.82 3.96
C ILE A 338 9.38 9.88 3.89
N THR A 339 8.88 9.59 2.69
CA THR A 339 7.70 8.74 2.52
C THR A 339 7.98 7.29 2.91
N MET A 340 9.19 6.77 2.65
CA MET A 340 9.60 5.46 3.17
C MET A 340 9.59 5.41 4.70
N GLY A 341 9.95 6.51 5.37
CA GLY A 341 9.93 6.61 6.83
C GLY A 341 8.53 6.81 7.40
N ILE A 342 7.70 7.66 6.78
CA ILE A 342 6.31 7.92 7.23
C ILE A 342 5.38 6.74 6.89
N GLY A 343 5.65 6.03 5.79
CA GLY A 343 4.89 4.85 5.37
C GLY A 343 3.57 5.15 4.64
N THR A 344 3.27 6.43 4.34
CA THR A 344 2.04 6.81 3.64
C THR A 344 2.20 8.09 2.82
N SER A 345 1.68 8.08 1.59
CA SER A 345 1.66 9.24 0.70
C SER A 345 0.85 10.41 1.28
N PHE A 346 -0.30 10.12 1.90
CA PHE A 346 -1.20 11.14 2.43
C PHE A 346 -0.59 11.91 3.61
N GLY A 347 0.13 11.19 4.48
CA GLY A 347 0.82 11.80 5.63
C GLY A 347 2.07 12.58 5.25
N THR A 348 2.66 12.30 4.09
CA THR A 348 3.88 12.99 3.62
C THR A 348 3.58 14.36 3.04
N ILE A 349 2.46 14.55 2.32
CA ILE A 349 2.14 15.83 1.65
C ILE A 349 2.22 17.03 2.59
N PRO A 350 1.52 17.07 3.75
CA PRO A 350 1.58 18.24 4.63
C PRO A 350 2.97 18.54 5.14
N VAL A 351 3.77 17.48 5.38
CA VAL A 351 5.13 17.59 5.92
C VAL A 351 6.08 18.25 4.93
N VAL A 352 6.02 17.82 3.65
CA VAL A 352 6.96 18.32 2.63
C VAL A 352 6.47 19.59 1.93
N ALA A 353 5.16 19.83 1.85
CA ALA A 353 4.59 20.96 1.12
C ALA A 353 5.05 22.32 1.65
N ALA A 354 5.14 22.45 2.98
CA ALA A 354 5.56 23.68 3.65
C ALA A 354 6.95 24.19 3.17
N ILE A 355 7.77 23.30 2.64
CA ILE A 355 9.13 23.61 2.21
C ILE A 355 9.27 23.50 0.70
N TYR A 356 8.65 22.48 0.08
CA TYR A 356 8.76 22.27 -1.35
C TYR A 356 8.06 23.37 -2.16
N ILE A 357 6.91 23.88 -1.71
CA ILE A 357 6.19 24.92 -2.44
C ILE A 357 6.98 26.25 -2.45
N PRO A 358 7.48 26.81 -1.33
CA PRO A 358 8.37 27.96 -1.38
C PRO A 358 9.63 27.74 -2.24
N LEU A 359 10.17 26.52 -2.24
CA LEU A 359 11.32 26.17 -3.06
C LEU A 359 10.97 26.14 -4.56
N CYS A 360 9.84 25.56 -4.93
CA CYS A 360 9.31 25.56 -6.30
C CYS A 360 9.13 27.00 -6.81
N LEU A 361 8.55 27.89 -5.98
CA LEU A 361 8.42 29.32 -6.31
C LEU A 361 9.77 29.98 -6.57
N LYS A 362 10.77 29.75 -5.71
CA LYS A 362 12.12 30.30 -5.89
C LYS A 362 12.83 29.78 -7.13
N LEU A 363 12.61 28.50 -7.47
CA LEU A 363 13.18 27.87 -8.66
C LEU A 363 12.42 28.23 -9.95
N GLY A 364 11.32 28.98 -9.85
CA GLY A 364 10.50 29.39 -10.99
C GLY A 364 9.79 28.21 -11.65
N LEU A 365 9.33 27.20 -10.86
CA LEU A 365 8.46 26.16 -11.37
C LEU A 365 7.04 26.72 -11.57
N SER A 366 6.35 26.23 -12.61
CA SER A 366 4.93 26.47 -12.81
C SER A 366 4.10 25.84 -11.68
N VAL A 367 2.83 26.16 -11.62
CA VAL A 367 1.88 25.53 -10.68
C VAL A 367 1.79 24.03 -10.98
N GLU A 368 1.63 23.69 -12.26
CA GLU A 368 1.51 22.31 -12.75
C GLU A 368 2.77 21.47 -12.42
N GLY A 369 3.96 22.02 -12.72
CA GLY A 369 5.24 21.38 -12.39
C GLY A 369 5.41 21.17 -10.88
N SER A 370 5.00 22.15 -10.07
CA SER A 370 5.05 22.05 -8.61
C SER A 370 4.10 20.99 -8.06
N VAL A 371 2.87 20.87 -8.63
CA VAL A 371 1.93 19.78 -8.33
C VAL A 371 2.57 18.43 -8.59
N ILE A 372 3.21 18.26 -9.77
CA ILE A 372 3.82 17.00 -10.17
C ILE A 372 4.96 16.63 -9.20
N VAL A 373 5.83 17.58 -8.88
CA VAL A 373 6.97 17.34 -7.96
C VAL A 373 6.47 16.98 -6.57
N LEU A 374 5.50 17.72 -6.03
CA LEU A 374 4.94 17.45 -4.69
C LEU A 374 4.21 16.11 -4.65
N ALA A 375 3.36 15.82 -5.66
CA ALA A 375 2.63 14.56 -5.75
C ALA A 375 3.58 13.37 -5.92
N ALA A 376 4.61 13.50 -6.78
CA ALA A 376 5.60 12.45 -6.97
C ALA A 376 6.41 12.22 -5.70
N ALA A 377 6.89 13.27 -5.03
CA ALA A 377 7.65 13.19 -3.78
C ALA A 377 6.86 12.47 -2.67
N ALA A 378 5.55 12.74 -2.58
CA ALA A 378 4.67 12.08 -1.63
C ALA A 378 4.34 10.62 -2.01
N ALA A 379 4.30 10.30 -3.30
CA ALA A 379 4.02 8.94 -3.79
C ALA A 379 5.24 8.03 -3.78
N LEU A 380 6.42 8.60 -3.97
CA LEU A 380 7.71 7.90 -3.94
C LEU A 380 7.95 7.26 -2.56
N GLY A 381 8.48 6.05 -2.55
CA GLY A 381 8.78 5.31 -1.32
C GLY A 381 7.60 4.56 -0.72
N ASP A 382 6.37 4.94 -1.03
CA ASP A 382 5.17 4.24 -0.57
C ASP A 382 5.06 2.86 -1.25
N ALA A 383 5.11 2.82 -2.59
CA ALA A 383 5.27 1.57 -3.32
C ALA A 383 6.70 1.03 -3.13
N GLY A 384 6.86 -0.06 -2.39
CA GLY A 384 8.15 -0.69 -2.11
C GLY A 384 8.67 -0.47 -0.69
N SER A 385 8.04 0.36 0.14
CA SER A 385 8.36 0.43 1.56
C SER A 385 7.94 -0.86 2.28
N PRO A 386 8.80 -1.41 3.15
CA PRO A 386 8.41 -2.54 3.99
C PRO A 386 7.28 -2.25 4.98
N ALA A 387 7.03 -0.99 5.23
CA ALA A 387 6.04 -0.50 6.20
C ALA A 387 4.73 -0.01 5.55
N SER A 388 4.66 0.00 4.22
CA SER A 388 3.48 0.51 3.51
C SER A 388 2.39 -0.55 3.39
N ASP A 389 1.15 -0.09 3.48
CA ASP A 389 -0.05 -0.87 3.19
C ASP A 389 -0.08 -1.40 1.74
N SER A 390 0.50 -0.66 0.79
CA SER A 390 0.57 -1.04 -0.62
C SER A 390 1.51 -2.20 -0.92
N THR A 391 2.36 -2.57 0.02
CA THR A 391 3.23 -3.75 -0.05
C THR A 391 2.79 -4.85 0.91
N LEU A 392 2.37 -4.48 2.12
CA LEU A 392 1.85 -5.43 3.11
C LEU A 392 0.53 -6.06 2.66
N GLY A 393 -0.36 -5.28 2.03
CA GLY A 393 -1.61 -5.78 1.47
C GLY A 393 -1.38 -6.89 0.44
N PRO A 394 -0.67 -6.66 -0.69
CA PRO A 394 -0.34 -7.71 -1.64
C PRO A 394 0.34 -8.92 -1.01
N THR A 395 1.29 -8.70 -0.08
CA THR A 395 1.97 -9.79 0.62
C THR A 395 1.00 -10.65 1.41
N SER A 396 0.00 -10.05 2.07
CA SER A 396 -0.97 -10.78 2.89
C SER A 396 -1.70 -11.87 2.10
N GLY A 397 -2.12 -11.56 0.89
CA GLY A 397 -2.78 -12.53 0.01
C GLY A 397 -1.80 -13.50 -0.64
N LEU A 398 -0.68 -13.01 -1.16
CA LEU A 398 0.28 -13.80 -1.92
C LEU A 398 1.10 -14.75 -1.05
N ASN A 399 1.27 -14.45 0.23
CA ASN A 399 2.00 -15.29 1.20
C ASN A 399 1.09 -16.19 2.03
N ALA A 400 -0.17 -16.37 1.65
CA ALA A 400 -1.11 -17.19 2.40
C ALA A 400 -0.69 -18.67 2.48
N ASP A 401 0.10 -19.16 1.54
CA ASP A 401 0.73 -20.49 1.55
C ASP A 401 2.18 -20.51 2.05
N GLY A 402 2.74 -19.36 2.46
CA GLY A 402 4.09 -19.24 3.01
C GLY A 402 5.23 -19.21 1.97
N GLN A 403 4.94 -19.08 0.67
CA GLN A 403 5.92 -19.13 -0.40
C GLN A 403 6.25 -17.77 -1.06
N HIS A 404 5.84 -16.66 -0.43
CA HIS A 404 6.04 -15.32 -0.97
C HIS A 404 6.74 -14.41 0.06
N ASP A 405 7.97 -14.05 -0.20
CA ASP A 405 8.76 -13.19 0.68
C ASP A 405 8.31 -11.73 0.54
N HIS A 406 8.01 -11.07 1.67
CA HIS A 406 7.54 -9.69 1.67
C HIS A 406 8.53 -8.72 1.02
N ILE A 407 9.80 -8.85 1.36
CA ILE A 407 10.84 -7.92 0.88
C ILE A 407 11.21 -8.24 -0.57
N TRP A 408 11.58 -9.50 -0.85
CA TRP A 408 12.15 -9.86 -2.15
C TRP A 408 11.11 -10.14 -3.23
N ASP A 409 9.88 -10.52 -2.84
CA ASP A 409 8.84 -10.83 -3.82
C ASP A 409 7.75 -9.74 -3.90
N THR A 410 7.69 -8.78 -2.95
CA THR A 410 6.79 -7.61 -3.02
C THR A 410 7.55 -6.29 -3.03
N CYS A 411 8.28 -5.96 -1.94
CA CYS A 411 8.87 -4.61 -1.79
C CYS A 411 9.87 -4.28 -2.89
N VAL A 412 10.85 -5.14 -3.16
CA VAL A 412 11.86 -4.91 -4.19
C VAL A 412 11.24 -4.82 -5.59
N PRO A 413 10.37 -5.76 -6.02
CA PRO A 413 9.68 -5.65 -7.30
C PRO A 413 8.88 -4.36 -7.47
N THR A 414 8.08 -3.98 -6.51
CA THR A 414 7.24 -2.78 -6.59
C THR A 414 8.06 -1.50 -6.50
N PHE A 415 9.16 -1.50 -5.70
CA PHE A 415 10.09 -0.38 -5.65
C PHE A 415 10.69 -0.09 -7.04
N ILE A 416 11.25 -1.10 -7.69
CA ILE A 416 11.90 -0.93 -8.99
C ILE A 416 10.91 -0.46 -10.05
N HIS A 417 9.70 -1.07 -10.08
CA HIS A 417 8.74 -0.83 -11.15
C HIS A 417 7.85 0.40 -10.94
N TYR A 418 7.85 1.01 -9.75
CA TYR A 418 7.06 2.21 -9.51
C TYR A 418 7.87 3.41 -9.05
N ASN A 419 8.86 3.25 -8.16
CA ASN A 419 9.64 4.42 -7.73
C ASN A 419 10.58 4.93 -8.83
N ILE A 420 11.22 4.05 -9.61
CA ILE A 420 12.05 4.49 -10.73
C ILE A 420 11.22 5.25 -11.78
N PRO A 421 10.10 4.72 -12.30
CA PRO A 421 9.23 5.48 -13.18
C PRO A 421 8.68 6.78 -12.57
N LEU A 422 8.30 6.78 -11.30
CA LEU A 422 7.82 7.99 -10.62
C LEU A 422 8.92 9.05 -10.47
N LEU A 423 10.17 8.66 -10.19
CA LEU A 423 11.31 9.57 -10.20
C LEU A 423 11.49 10.23 -11.57
N ILE A 424 11.45 9.42 -12.63
CA ILE A 424 11.58 9.89 -14.00
C ILE A 424 10.39 10.78 -14.36
N GLY A 425 9.17 10.33 -14.11
CA GLY A 425 7.93 11.07 -14.40
C GLY A 425 7.82 12.36 -13.60
N GLY A 426 8.20 12.35 -12.33
CA GLY A 426 8.25 13.53 -11.47
C GLY A 426 9.30 14.55 -11.93
N PHE A 427 10.48 14.07 -12.34
CA PHE A 427 11.52 14.93 -12.88
C PHE A 427 11.11 15.56 -14.22
N ILE A 428 10.68 14.74 -15.18
CA ILE A 428 10.23 15.23 -16.50
C ILE A 428 9.04 16.17 -16.34
N GLY A 429 8.03 15.78 -15.57
CA GLY A 429 6.87 16.63 -15.34
C GLY A 429 7.22 17.94 -14.65
N GLY A 430 8.06 17.93 -13.61
CA GLY A 430 8.51 19.15 -12.94
C GLY A 430 9.36 20.08 -13.80
N MET A 431 10.04 19.55 -14.83
CA MET A 431 10.86 20.34 -15.75
C MET A 431 10.08 20.96 -16.91
N PHE A 432 9.08 20.27 -17.43
CA PHE A 432 8.45 20.60 -18.72
C PHE A 432 6.99 21.07 -18.61
N PHE A 433 6.33 20.86 -17.49
CA PHE A 433 5.04 21.46 -17.19
C PHE A 433 5.23 22.78 -16.45
#